data_9d9b4e41939480e4d4cc117705983686
#
_entry.id   9d9b4e41939480e4d4cc117705983686
#
_cell.length_a   1.000
_cell.length_b   1.000
_cell.length_c   1.000
_cell.angle_alpha   90.00
_cell.angle_beta   90.00
_cell.angle_gamma   90.00
#
_symmetry.space_group_name_H-M   'P 1'
#
loop_
_entity.id
_entity.type
_entity.pdbx_description
1 polymer ?
#
loop_
_entity_poly.entity_id
_entity_poly.type
_entity_poly.pdbx_seq_one_letter_code
_entity_poly.pdbx_strand_id
1 'polypeptide(L)'
;DEGQLTAGARLEALRAYRAALQGAIQGDFYDAAEGAFGGAGLACDLPWLAVMRPLQAAIAQHQLPAQPLHDLLTAFERDVAHTASGHVYADWDGLLDYARYSANPVGRLMLHLYGVHEAQAYAQSDAICTALQLYNFWQDISVDVARQRFYLPSAFCEPLGIDPRAPDSAPAAQRQQLLFALLDYTDALMHSGKALPRLVARRSSW
;
A
#
# COMPACT_ATOMS: atom_id res chain seq x y z
N ASP A 1 10.10 11.92 -2.86
CA ASP A 1 10.14 13.13 -3.67
C ASP A 1 9.64 12.80 -5.08
N GLU A 2 8.36 13.00 -5.33
CA GLU A 2 7.68 12.57 -6.57
C GLU A 2 8.03 13.46 -7.78
N GLY A 3 8.71 14.58 -7.57
CA GLY A 3 8.86 15.60 -8.60
C GLY A 3 10.20 15.68 -9.32
N GLN A 4 11.25 15.04 -8.83
CA GLN A 4 12.62 15.28 -9.34
C GLN A 4 13.30 14.04 -9.94
N LEU A 5 12.85 12.83 -9.66
CA LEU A 5 13.47 11.60 -10.13
C LEU A 5 12.67 10.95 -11.25
N THR A 6 13.37 10.41 -12.25
CA THR A 6 12.76 9.56 -13.27
C THR A 6 12.20 8.28 -12.66
N ALA A 7 11.23 7.63 -13.32
CA ALA A 7 10.70 6.35 -12.88
C ALA A 7 11.80 5.29 -12.70
N GLY A 8 12.79 5.25 -13.61
CA GLY A 8 13.95 4.36 -13.51
C GLY A 8 14.75 4.60 -12.24
N ALA A 9 15.11 5.85 -11.95
CA ALA A 9 15.87 6.20 -10.75
C ALA A 9 15.08 5.89 -9.45
N ARG A 10 13.75 6.08 -9.46
CA ARG A 10 12.89 5.71 -8.32
C ARG A 10 12.85 4.20 -8.09
N LEU A 11 12.76 3.39 -9.16
CA LEU A 11 12.81 1.94 -9.06
C LEU A 11 14.18 1.43 -8.57
N GLU A 12 15.28 2.05 -9.00
CA GLU A 12 16.61 1.72 -8.48
C GLU A 12 16.73 2.03 -6.98
N ALA A 13 16.24 3.18 -6.54
CA ALA A 13 16.20 3.54 -5.13
C ALA A 13 15.36 2.55 -4.31
N LEU A 14 14.21 2.10 -4.82
CA LEU A 14 13.37 1.09 -4.17
C LEU A 14 14.05 -0.28 -4.10
N ARG A 15 14.79 -0.67 -5.13
CA ARG A 15 15.59 -1.91 -5.10
C ARG A 15 16.69 -1.85 -4.03
N ALA A 16 17.38 -0.72 -3.94
CA ALA A 16 18.38 -0.51 -2.90
C ALA A 16 17.76 -0.54 -1.48
N TYR A 17 16.60 0.10 -1.32
CA TYR A 17 15.84 0.05 -0.07
C TYR A 17 15.38 -1.37 0.27
N ARG A 18 14.95 -2.17 -0.72
CA ARG A 18 14.59 -3.57 -0.54
C ARG A 18 15.79 -4.43 -0.10
N ALA A 19 16.98 -4.19 -0.67
CA ALA A 19 18.18 -4.88 -0.25
C ALA A 19 18.55 -4.55 1.20
N ALA A 20 18.45 -3.27 1.58
CA ALA A 20 18.69 -2.84 2.96
C ALA A 20 17.65 -3.41 3.95
N LEU A 21 16.38 -3.49 3.56
CA LEU A 21 15.34 -4.15 4.35
C LEU A 21 15.66 -5.64 4.54
N GLN A 22 16.11 -6.32 3.50
CA GLN A 22 16.50 -7.73 3.58
C GLN A 22 17.66 -7.91 4.58
N GLY A 23 18.68 -7.05 4.54
CA GLY A 23 19.77 -7.06 5.52
C GLY A 23 19.27 -6.80 6.95
N ALA A 24 18.35 -5.84 7.14
CA ALA A 24 17.76 -5.57 8.45
C ALA A 24 16.96 -6.78 8.99
N ILE A 25 16.27 -7.52 8.13
CA ILE A 25 15.55 -8.75 8.49
C ILE A 25 16.51 -9.88 8.88
N GLN A 26 17.65 -10.01 8.20
CA GLN A 26 18.67 -11.02 8.46
C GLN A 26 19.58 -10.68 9.65
N GLY A 27 19.55 -9.43 10.12
CA GLY A 27 20.40 -8.95 11.22
C GLY A 27 21.79 -8.47 10.78
N ASP A 28 22.04 -8.39 9.48
CA ASP A 28 23.33 -8.02 8.86
C ASP A 28 23.22 -6.76 7.98
N PHE A 29 22.40 -5.83 8.40
CA PHE A 29 22.07 -4.60 7.65
C PHE A 29 23.29 -3.85 7.07
N TYR A 30 24.44 -3.83 7.79
CA TYR A 30 25.64 -3.13 7.32
C TYR A 30 26.26 -3.79 6.09
N ASP A 31 26.41 -5.10 6.11
CA ASP A 31 27.03 -5.85 5.00
C ASP A 31 26.16 -5.78 3.73
N ALA A 32 24.84 -5.84 3.90
CA ALA A 32 23.89 -5.72 2.80
C ALA A 32 23.88 -4.32 2.17
N ALA A 33 24.02 -3.27 2.97
CA ALA A 33 24.10 -1.90 2.47
C ALA A 33 25.40 -1.64 1.71
N GLU A 34 26.55 -2.10 2.22
CA GLU A 34 27.84 -1.97 1.54
C GLU A 34 27.88 -2.76 0.21
N GLY A 35 27.33 -3.98 0.19
CA GLY A 35 27.26 -4.80 -1.01
C GLY A 35 26.37 -4.20 -2.12
N ALA A 36 25.26 -3.57 -1.76
CA ALA A 36 24.33 -2.98 -2.70
C ALA A 36 24.84 -1.67 -3.35
N PHE A 37 25.75 -0.95 -2.68
CA PHE A 37 26.26 0.34 -3.12
C PHE A 37 27.74 0.36 -3.53
N GLY A 38 28.40 -0.80 -3.63
CA GLY A 38 29.73 -0.93 -4.22
C GLY A 38 30.87 -0.23 -3.47
N GLY A 39 30.91 -0.28 -2.15
CA GLY A 39 32.10 0.03 -1.33
C GLY A 39 32.59 1.49 -1.34
N ALA A 40 31.91 2.40 -1.95
CA ALA A 40 32.36 3.80 -2.06
C ALA A 40 31.50 4.73 -1.19
N GLY A 41 31.74 4.76 0.14
CA GLY A 41 31.46 5.93 0.99
C GLY A 41 30.01 6.48 1.07
N LEU A 42 29.05 5.96 0.31
CA LEU A 42 27.68 6.46 0.18
C LEU A 42 26.71 6.01 1.29
N ALA A 43 27.12 5.10 2.13
CA ALA A 43 26.28 4.52 3.16
C ALA A 43 25.85 5.52 4.26
N CYS A 44 26.60 6.61 4.45
CA CYS A 44 26.33 7.57 5.53
C CYS A 44 25.29 8.64 5.18
N ASP A 45 25.00 8.89 3.90
CA ASP A 45 24.20 10.04 3.46
C ASP A 45 22.78 9.71 2.99
N LEU A 46 22.35 8.45 3.04
CA LEU A 46 21.00 8.06 2.63
C LEU A 46 20.02 8.22 3.80
N PRO A 47 19.03 9.11 3.71
CA PRO A 47 18.13 9.44 4.83
C PRO A 47 17.39 8.22 5.41
N TRP A 48 17.13 7.22 4.57
CA TRP A 48 16.42 5.99 4.99
C TRP A 48 17.29 5.02 5.82
N LEU A 49 18.63 5.18 5.84
CA LEU A 49 19.50 4.40 6.70
C LEU A 49 19.20 4.65 8.18
N ALA A 50 18.84 5.86 8.55
CA ALA A 50 18.41 6.19 9.90
C ALA A 50 17.14 5.42 10.33
N VAL A 51 16.34 4.97 9.37
CA VAL A 51 15.13 4.17 9.60
C VAL A 51 15.47 2.69 9.74
N MET A 52 16.43 2.18 8.98
CA MET A 52 16.74 0.74 8.92
C MET A 52 17.28 0.17 10.23
N ARG A 53 18.13 0.94 10.95
CA ARG A 53 18.69 0.50 12.23
C ARG A 53 17.60 0.29 13.32
N PRO A 54 16.73 1.26 13.61
CA PRO A 54 15.64 1.03 14.54
C PRO A 54 14.63 0.01 14.03
N LEU A 55 14.43 -0.12 12.72
CA LEU A 55 13.58 -1.16 12.13
C LEU A 55 14.16 -2.56 12.38
N GLN A 56 15.46 -2.78 12.18
CA GLN A 56 16.13 -4.04 12.51
C GLN A 56 15.92 -4.41 13.98
N ALA A 57 16.11 -3.46 14.90
CA ALA A 57 15.87 -3.67 16.32
C ALA A 57 14.41 -4.04 16.61
N ALA A 58 13.46 -3.36 15.99
CA ALA A 58 12.02 -3.63 16.14
C ALA A 58 11.65 -5.02 15.56
N ILE A 59 12.21 -5.41 14.40
CA ILE A 59 11.99 -6.73 13.81
C ILE A 59 12.46 -7.82 14.78
N ALA A 60 13.68 -7.68 15.34
CA ALA A 60 14.23 -8.64 16.28
C ALA A 60 13.43 -8.68 17.60
N GLN A 61 13.12 -7.52 18.16
CA GLN A 61 12.42 -7.41 19.45
C GLN A 61 10.99 -7.97 19.40
N HIS A 62 10.26 -7.65 18.32
CA HIS A 62 8.85 -7.99 18.18
C HIS A 62 8.61 -9.19 17.24
N GLN A 63 9.67 -9.81 16.73
CA GLN A 63 9.60 -10.93 15.77
C GLN A 63 8.67 -10.60 14.59
N LEU A 64 8.80 -9.38 14.04
CA LEU A 64 7.91 -8.92 12.97
C LEU A 64 8.01 -9.81 11.74
N PRO A 65 6.87 -10.20 11.12
CA PRO A 65 6.89 -10.98 9.89
C PRO A 65 7.46 -10.16 8.73
N ALA A 66 8.36 -10.77 7.97
CA ALA A 66 9.04 -10.11 6.85
C ALA A 66 8.10 -9.83 5.67
N GLN A 67 7.14 -10.72 5.40
CA GLN A 67 6.29 -10.64 4.21
C GLN A 67 5.50 -9.33 4.11
N PRO A 68 4.82 -8.81 5.14
CA PRO A 68 4.13 -7.52 5.06
C PRO A 68 5.06 -6.35 4.73
N LEU A 69 6.31 -6.37 5.20
CA LEU A 69 7.29 -5.34 4.89
C LEU A 69 7.70 -5.38 3.40
N HIS A 70 7.89 -6.58 2.84
CA HIS A 70 8.16 -6.76 1.42
C HIS A 70 6.95 -6.40 0.54
N ASP A 71 5.73 -6.70 1.00
CA ASP A 71 4.49 -6.37 0.29
C ASP A 71 4.35 -4.85 0.12
N LEU A 72 4.62 -4.05 1.17
CA LEU A 72 4.61 -2.59 1.09
C LEU A 72 5.60 -2.05 0.03
N LEU A 73 6.81 -2.60 -0.04
CA LEU A 73 7.76 -2.21 -1.08
C LEU A 73 7.28 -2.58 -2.48
N THR A 74 6.61 -3.73 -2.61
CA THR A 74 5.99 -4.13 -3.88
C THR A 74 4.89 -3.14 -4.31
N ALA A 75 4.10 -2.60 -3.37
CA ALA A 75 3.14 -1.55 -3.67
C ALA A 75 3.83 -0.28 -4.20
N PHE A 76 4.91 0.17 -3.57
CA PHE A 76 5.65 1.35 -4.04
C PHE A 76 6.29 1.14 -5.42
N GLU A 77 6.83 -0.06 -5.71
CA GLU A 77 7.35 -0.39 -7.04
C GLU A 77 6.23 -0.37 -8.10
N ARG A 78 5.05 -0.91 -7.75
CA ARG A 78 3.85 -0.85 -8.62
C ARG A 78 3.41 0.58 -8.87
N ASP A 79 3.37 1.44 -7.85
CA ASP A 79 3.01 2.84 -8.00
C ASP A 79 3.90 3.57 -9.00
N VAL A 80 5.21 3.35 -8.93
CA VAL A 80 6.14 3.94 -9.89
C VAL A 80 5.85 3.45 -11.31
N ALA A 81 5.65 2.14 -11.50
CA ALA A 81 5.39 1.55 -12.80
C ALA A 81 4.02 1.98 -13.36
N HIS A 82 2.97 1.98 -12.54
CA HIS A 82 1.62 2.38 -12.92
C HIS A 82 1.54 3.85 -13.30
N THR A 83 2.15 4.74 -12.51
CA THR A 83 2.22 6.17 -12.82
C THR A 83 2.97 6.39 -14.13
N ALA A 84 4.11 5.72 -14.35
CA ALA A 84 4.90 5.87 -15.56
C ALA A 84 4.19 5.38 -16.83
N SER A 85 3.32 4.35 -16.71
CA SER A 85 2.58 3.78 -17.84
C SER A 85 1.20 4.41 -18.05
N GLY A 86 0.73 5.26 -17.13
CA GLY A 86 -0.66 5.74 -17.12
C GLY A 86 -1.66 4.59 -16.94
N HIS A 87 -1.32 3.63 -16.09
CA HIS A 87 -2.14 2.44 -15.83
C HIS A 87 -3.52 2.83 -15.29
N VAL A 88 -4.56 2.17 -15.81
CA VAL A 88 -5.93 2.22 -15.30
C VAL A 88 -6.34 0.81 -14.93
N TYR A 89 -6.93 0.63 -13.76
CA TYR A 89 -7.45 -0.68 -13.34
C TYR A 89 -8.66 -1.08 -14.18
N ALA A 90 -8.72 -2.32 -14.65
CA ALA A 90 -9.84 -2.81 -15.44
C ALA A 90 -11.10 -2.98 -14.58
N ASP A 91 -10.94 -3.54 -13.40
CA ASP A 91 -12.03 -3.99 -12.52
C ASP A 91 -11.64 -3.91 -11.04
N TRP A 92 -12.55 -4.41 -10.18
CA TRP A 92 -12.30 -4.53 -8.75
C TRP A 92 -11.13 -5.44 -8.42
N ASP A 93 -10.99 -6.57 -9.09
CA ASP A 93 -9.98 -7.57 -8.75
C ASP A 93 -8.57 -7.00 -8.86
N GLY A 94 -8.31 -6.22 -9.92
CA GLY A 94 -7.05 -5.51 -10.08
C GLY A 94 -6.79 -4.47 -8.98
N LEU A 95 -7.80 -3.70 -8.62
CA LEU A 95 -7.68 -2.67 -7.58
C LEU A 95 -7.54 -3.29 -6.18
N LEU A 96 -8.29 -4.36 -5.89
CA LEU A 96 -8.17 -5.09 -4.63
C LEU A 96 -6.83 -5.82 -4.51
N ASP A 97 -6.30 -6.37 -5.61
CA ASP A 97 -4.94 -6.93 -5.62
C ASP A 97 -3.89 -5.86 -5.29
N TYR A 98 -4.04 -4.63 -5.78
CA TYR A 98 -3.16 -3.55 -5.36
C TYR A 98 -3.30 -3.23 -3.86
N ALA A 99 -4.52 -3.12 -3.33
CA ALA A 99 -4.78 -2.85 -1.91
C ALA A 99 -4.19 -3.94 -0.99
N ARG A 100 -4.13 -5.19 -1.46
CA ARG A 100 -3.49 -6.30 -0.75
C ARG A 100 -2.01 -6.05 -0.43
N TYR A 101 -1.32 -5.26 -1.27
CA TYR A 101 0.07 -4.89 -1.04
C TYR A 101 0.23 -3.53 -0.37
N SER A 102 -0.66 -2.59 -0.64
CA SER A 102 -0.51 -1.20 -0.18
C SER A 102 -1.14 -0.92 1.19
N ALA A 103 -2.19 -1.65 1.58
CA ALA A 103 -2.96 -1.38 2.79
C ALA A 103 -2.96 -2.55 3.79
N ASN A 104 -3.25 -3.78 3.33
CA ASN A 104 -3.41 -4.94 4.20
C ASN A 104 -2.18 -5.28 5.05
N PRO A 105 -0.93 -5.10 4.56
CA PRO A 105 0.25 -5.38 5.36
C PRO A 105 0.33 -4.58 6.65
N VAL A 106 -0.16 -3.34 6.65
CA VAL A 106 -0.19 -2.48 7.84
C VAL A 106 -1.09 -3.10 8.93
N GLY A 107 -2.31 -3.51 8.55
CA GLY A 107 -3.24 -4.18 9.46
C GLY A 107 -2.67 -5.50 10.01
N ARG A 108 -1.99 -6.27 9.17
CA ARG A 108 -1.36 -7.53 9.57
C ARG A 108 -0.20 -7.33 10.55
N LEU A 109 0.63 -6.30 10.36
CA LEU A 109 1.68 -5.92 11.32
C LEU A 109 1.08 -5.46 12.65
N MET A 110 0.01 -4.66 12.61
CA MET A 110 -0.71 -4.25 13.82
C MET A 110 -1.25 -5.44 14.59
N LEU A 111 -1.95 -6.38 13.93
CA LEU A 111 -2.45 -7.58 14.58
C LEU A 111 -1.35 -8.42 15.19
N HIS A 112 -0.21 -8.57 14.50
CA HIS A 112 0.97 -9.27 15.02
C HIS A 112 1.45 -8.63 16.32
N LEU A 113 1.59 -7.31 16.37
CA LEU A 113 2.01 -6.57 17.57
C LEU A 113 1.04 -6.73 18.74
N TYR A 114 -0.26 -6.88 18.46
CA TYR A 114 -1.29 -7.20 19.48
C TYR A 114 -1.39 -8.68 19.82
N GLY A 115 -0.54 -9.54 19.25
CA GLY A 115 -0.53 -10.98 19.47
C GLY A 115 -1.77 -11.71 18.91
N VAL A 116 -2.41 -11.13 17.89
CA VAL A 116 -3.60 -11.68 17.22
C VAL A 116 -3.17 -12.36 15.93
N HIS A 117 -3.35 -13.68 15.84
CA HIS A 117 -2.88 -14.50 14.71
C HIS A 117 -3.97 -15.36 14.06
N GLU A 118 -5.22 -15.17 14.44
CA GLU A 118 -6.35 -15.92 13.90
C GLU A 118 -6.64 -15.51 12.46
N ALA A 119 -6.84 -16.49 11.57
CA ALA A 119 -7.14 -16.25 10.16
C ALA A 119 -8.38 -15.35 9.97
N GLN A 120 -9.39 -15.49 10.84
CA GLN A 120 -10.57 -14.64 10.82
C GLN A 120 -10.23 -13.17 11.13
N ALA A 121 -9.31 -12.91 12.07
CA ALA A 121 -8.89 -11.56 12.40
C ALA A 121 -8.12 -10.93 11.22
N TYR A 122 -7.25 -11.69 10.56
CA TYR A 122 -6.57 -11.23 9.35
C TYR A 122 -7.57 -10.89 8.23
N ALA A 123 -8.54 -11.77 7.96
CA ALA A 123 -9.53 -11.50 6.91
C ALA A 123 -10.34 -10.23 7.19
N GLN A 124 -10.72 -9.98 8.44
CA GLN A 124 -11.46 -8.78 8.81
C GLN A 124 -10.59 -7.52 8.81
N SER A 125 -9.34 -7.63 9.23
CA SER A 125 -8.38 -6.53 9.14
C SER A 125 -8.10 -6.16 7.68
N ASP A 126 -7.89 -7.14 6.82
CA ASP A 126 -7.68 -6.93 5.39
C ASP A 126 -8.88 -6.21 4.77
N ALA A 127 -10.11 -6.60 5.12
CA ALA A 127 -11.32 -5.95 4.65
C ALA A 127 -11.40 -4.46 5.08
N ILE A 128 -11.08 -4.17 6.35
CA ILE A 128 -11.03 -2.79 6.86
C ILE A 128 -9.94 -1.99 6.16
N CYS A 129 -8.72 -2.52 6.09
CA CYS A 129 -7.59 -1.82 5.47
C CYS A 129 -7.85 -1.53 3.99
N THR A 130 -8.38 -2.52 3.26
CA THR A 130 -8.79 -2.33 1.86
C THR A 130 -9.88 -1.27 1.72
N ALA A 131 -10.93 -1.31 2.56
CA ALA A 131 -12.00 -0.32 2.52
C ALA A 131 -11.47 1.11 2.80
N LEU A 132 -10.59 1.27 3.78
CA LEU A 132 -9.95 2.57 4.08
C LEU A 132 -9.12 3.06 2.89
N GLN A 133 -8.39 2.18 2.22
CA GLN A 133 -7.63 2.53 1.02
C GLN A 133 -8.55 2.97 -0.13
N LEU A 134 -9.67 2.27 -0.33
CA LEU A 134 -10.66 2.65 -1.33
C LEU A 134 -11.28 4.01 -1.01
N TYR A 135 -11.65 4.29 0.25
CA TYR A 135 -12.13 5.62 0.63
C TYR A 135 -11.11 6.72 0.31
N ASN A 136 -9.83 6.49 0.57
CA ASN A 136 -8.78 7.45 0.21
C ASN A 136 -8.75 7.70 -1.30
N PHE A 137 -8.86 6.66 -2.13
CA PHE A 137 -8.93 6.82 -3.58
C PHE A 137 -10.14 7.63 -4.03
N TRP A 138 -11.31 7.44 -3.39
CA TRP A 138 -12.51 8.21 -3.73
C TRP A 138 -12.45 9.67 -3.26
N GLN A 139 -11.77 9.94 -2.17
CA GLN A 139 -11.54 11.30 -1.67
C GLN A 139 -10.53 12.07 -2.52
N ASP A 140 -9.50 11.39 -3.00
CA ASP A 140 -8.34 12.02 -3.64
C ASP A 140 -8.37 11.95 -5.17
N ILE A 141 -9.52 11.59 -5.81
CA ILE A 141 -9.64 11.42 -7.28
C ILE A 141 -9.00 12.58 -8.05
N SER A 142 -9.33 13.83 -7.73
CA SER A 142 -8.82 15.00 -8.44
C SER A 142 -7.32 15.20 -8.24
N VAL A 143 -6.80 14.90 -7.06
CA VAL A 143 -5.38 15.00 -6.72
C VAL A 143 -4.59 13.90 -7.43
N ASP A 144 -5.12 12.68 -7.42
CA ASP A 144 -4.47 11.51 -8.02
C ASP A 144 -4.44 11.59 -9.55
N VAL A 145 -5.54 12.00 -10.17
CA VAL A 145 -5.60 12.23 -11.62
C VAL A 145 -4.56 13.27 -12.06
N ALA A 146 -4.40 14.36 -11.32
CA ALA A 146 -3.37 15.37 -11.59
C ALA A 146 -1.94 14.81 -11.49
N ARG A 147 -1.74 13.74 -10.71
CA ARG A 147 -0.48 13.01 -10.55
C ARG A 147 -0.35 11.80 -11.48
N GLN A 148 -1.23 11.65 -12.46
CA GLN A 148 -1.27 10.50 -13.39
C GLN A 148 -1.49 9.14 -12.68
N ARG A 149 -2.29 9.16 -11.62
CA ARG A 149 -2.73 7.98 -10.87
C ARG A 149 -4.22 7.79 -11.07
N PHE A 150 -4.63 6.63 -11.58
CA PHE A 150 -6.00 6.39 -12.03
C PHE A 150 -6.57 5.16 -11.31
N TYR A 151 -7.24 5.38 -10.18
CA TYR A 151 -7.79 4.31 -9.33
C TYR A 151 -9.27 4.00 -9.62
N LEU A 152 -9.93 4.72 -10.54
CA LEU A 152 -11.30 4.41 -10.95
C LEU A 152 -11.29 3.20 -11.91
N PRO A 153 -11.96 2.06 -11.56
CA PRO A 153 -11.94 0.90 -12.46
C PRO A 153 -12.78 1.15 -13.71
N SER A 154 -12.23 0.82 -14.88
CA SER A 154 -12.88 1.02 -16.19
C SER A 154 -14.25 0.38 -16.26
N ALA A 155 -14.40 -0.84 -15.73
CA ALA A 155 -15.67 -1.57 -15.73
C ALA A 155 -16.85 -0.80 -15.08
N PHE A 156 -16.57 0.15 -14.18
CA PHE A 156 -17.58 1.01 -13.56
C PHE A 156 -17.77 2.34 -14.26
N CYS A 157 -16.72 2.82 -14.92
CA CYS A 157 -16.72 4.10 -15.63
C CYS A 157 -17.37 3.99 -17.01
N GLU A 158 -17.06 2.93 -17.77
CA GLU A 158 -17.50 2.71 -19.13
C GLU A 158 -19.04 2.74 -19.32
N PRO A 159 -19.85 2.05 -18.48
CA PRO A 159 -21.31 2.09 -18.62
C PRO A 159 -21.90 3.48 -18.40
N LEU A 160 -21.19 4.38 -17.74
CA LEU A 160 -21.58 5.76 -17.46
C LEU A 160 -20.96 6.75 -18.43
N GLY A 161 -20.16 6.30 -19.40
CA GLY A 161 -19.47 7.16 -20.34
C GLY A 161 -18.41 8.05 -19.67
N ILE A 162 -17.81 7.60 -18.56
CA ILE A 162 -16.80 8.33 -17.80
C ILE A 162 -15.41 7.84 -18.22
N ASP A 163 -14.51 8.76 -18.54
CA ASP A 163 -13.09 8.46 -18.70
C ASP A 163 -12.41 8.43 -17.32
N PRO A 164 -11.85 7.29 -16.88
CA PRO A 164 -11.13 7.22 -15.60
C PRO A 164 -9.96 8.21 -15.50
N ARG A 165 -9.41 8.67 -16.61
CA ARG A 165 -8.31 9.64 -16.67
C ARG A 165 -8.76 11.09 -16.58
N ALA A 166 -10.06 11.34 -16.88
CA ALA A 166 -10.64 12.68 -16.88
C ALA A 166 -12.08 12.66 -16.35
N PRO A 167 -12.32 12.13 -15.14
CA PRO A 167 -13.68 11.93 -14.61
C PRO A 167 -14.46 13.25 -14.50
N ASP A 168 -13.79 14.36 -14.27
CA ASP A 168 -14.42 15.68 -14.16
C ASP A 168 -15.02 16.20 -15.48
N SER A 169 -14.65 15.62 -16.62
CA SER A 169 -15.26 15.94 -17.92
C SER A 169 -16.67 15.38 -18.06
N ALA A 170 -17.06 14.41 -17.25
CA ALA A 170 -18.37 13.79 -17.29
C ALA A 170 -19.44 14.65 -16.59
N PRO A 171 -20.73 14.55 -17.00
CA PRO A 171 -21.84 15.21 -16.32
C PRO A 171 -21.93 14.86 -14.84
N ALA A 172 -22.32 15.83 -14.01
CA ALA A 172 -22.39 15.66 -12.55
C ALA A 172 -23.25 14.47 -12.10
N ALA A 173 -24.37 14.21 -12.79
CA ALA A 173 -25.26 13.08 -12.47
C ALA A 173 -24.57 11.73 -12.65
N GLN A 174 -23.76 11.55 -13.71
CA GLN A 174 -23.02 10.33 -13.97
C GLN A 174 -21.90 10.13 -12.94
N ARG A 175 -21.17 11.19 -12.59
CA ARG A 175 -20.15 11.18 -11.54
C ARG A 175 -20.74 10.80 -10.18
N GLN A 176 -21.91 11.35 -9.85
CA GLN A 176 -22.62 11.02 -8.61
C GLN A 176 -23.07 9.55 -8.61
N GLN A 177 -23.58 9.04 -9.72
CA GLN A 177 -23.95 7.63 -9.83
C GLN A 177 -22.75 6.70 -9.66
N LEU A 178 -21.61 7.02 -10.29
CA LEU A 178 -20.37 6.29 -10.10
C LEU A 178 -19.94 6.28 -8.62
N LEU A 179 -19.90 7.46 -8.01
CA LEU A 179 -19.45 7.59 -6.62
C LEU A 179 -20.33 6.78 -5.66
N PHE A 180 -21.64 6.78 -5.84
CA PHE A 180 -22.54 5.96 -5.02
C PHE A 180 -22.24 4.46 -5.18
N ALA A 181 -22.05 3.97 -6.41
CA ALA A 181 -21.71 2.55 -6.62
C ALA A 181 -20.38 2.16 -5.98
N LEU A 182 -19.37 3.03 -6.05
CA LEU A 182 -18.06 2.82 -5.42
C LEU A 182 -18.17 2.83 -3.89
N LEU A 183 -18.94 3.74 -3.32
CA LEU A 183 -19.16 3.84 -1.87
C LEU A 183 -19.96 2.65 -1.34
N ASP A 184 -21.02 2.21 -2.02
CA ASP A 184 -21.82 1.06 -1.61
C ASP A 184 -20.95 -0.21 -1.49
N TYR A 185 -20.07 -0.44 -2.47
CA TYR A 185 -19.12 -1.55 -2.39
C TYR A 185 -18.14 -1.40 -1.23
N THR A 186 -17.58 -0.20 -1.06
CA THR A 186 -16.60 0.08 -0.01
C THR A 186 -17.21 -0.07 1.39
N ASP A 187 -18.44 0.40 1.56
CA ASP A 187 -19.21 0.25 2.81
C ASP A 187 -19.48 -1.23 3.13
N ALA A 188 -19.87 -2.02 2.13
CA ALA A 188 -20.08 -3.46 2.31
C ALA A 188 -18.79 -4.15 2.76
N LEU A 189 -17.66 -3.79 2.17
CA LEU A 189 -16.35 -4.31 2.55
C LEU A 189 -15.96 -3.89 3.97
N MET A 190 -16.14 -2.62 4.35
CA MET A 190 -15.92 -2.13 5.71
C MET A 190 -16.78 -2.89 6.72
N HIS A 191 -18.06 -3.12 6.41
CA HIS A 191 -18.97 -3.86 7.27
C HIS A 191 -18.56 -5.33 7.47
N SER A 192 -17.90 -5.95 6.49
CA SER A 192 -17.40 -7.33 6.64
C SER A 192 -16.32 -7.45 7.73
N GLY A 193 -15.60 -6.35 8.02
CA GLY A 193 -14.59 -6.26 9.07
C GLY A 193 -15.12 -5.93 10.47
N LYS A 194 -16.42 -5.66 10.64
CA LYS A 194 -17.02 -5.12 11.88
C LYS A 194 -16.82 -5.91 13.15
N ALA A 195 -16.51 -7.20 13.06
CA ALA A 195 -16.30 -8.05 14.24
C ALA A 195 -14.83 -8.02 14.74
N LEU A 196 -13.90 -7.42 14.00
CA LEU A 196 -12.48 -7.34 14.38
C LEU A 196 -12.25 -6.84 15.82
N PRO A 197 -12.92 -5.78 16.32
CA PRO A 197 -12.71 -5.28 17.68
C PRO A 197 -12.98 -6.35 18.75
N ARG A 198 -13.94 -7.25 18.51
CA ARG A 198 -14.26 -8.34 19.45
C ARG A 198 -13.19 -9.43 19.45
N LEU A 199 -12.51 -9.66 18.33
CA LEU A 199 -11.41 -10.61 18.22
C LEU A 199 -10.16 -10.09 18.91
N VAL A 200 -9.86 -8.80 18.75
CA VAL A 200 -8.72 -8.14 19.40
C VAL A 200 -8.95 -8.02 20.91
N ALA A 201 -10.15 -7.58 21.36
CA ALA A 201 -10.46 -7.37 22.78
C ALA A 201 -10.39 -8.65 23.63
N ARG A 202 -10.60 -9.83 23.03
CA ARG A 202 -10.48 -11.11 23.77
C ARG A 202 -9.08 -11.41 24.27
N ARG A 203 -8.04 -10.76 23.70
CA ARG A 203 -6.64 -10.98 24.08
C ARG A 203 -6.04 -9.82 24.89
N SER A 204 -6.64 -8.65 24.86
CA SER A 204 -6.19 -7.48 25.65
C SER A 204 -6.70 -7.44 27.09
N SER A 205 -7.26 -8.52 27.61
CA SER A 205 -7.53 -8.67 29.04
C SER A 205 -6.25 -9.08 29.77
N TRP A 206 -5.38 -8.10 30.01
CA TRP A 206 -4.26 -8.13 30.93
C TRP A 206 -4.69 -7.53 32.25
#